data_fd4f8ce023877322f4fde084567433aa
#
_entry.id   fd4f8ce023877322f4fde084567433aa
#
_cell.length_a   1.000
_cell.length_b   1.000
_cell.length_c   1.000
_cell.angle_alpha   90.00
_cell.angle_beta   90.00
_cell.angle_gamma   90.00
#
_symmetry.space_group_name_H-M   'P 1'
#
loop_
_entity.id
_entity.type
_entity.pdbx_description
1 polymer ?
#
loop_
_entity_poly.entity_id
_entity_poly.type
_entity_poly.pdbx_seq_one_letter_code
_entity_poly.pdbx_strand_id
1 'polypeptide(L)'
;MTSTQHSHAIDQPLPRQRVRDVAPPTVAVALVPVELTTVPARPARRDVMAIKASLAAVRQEPVALAESFYAHLFEMAPAARAMFAPDMTTQMQRMTDVLLSTLVALENETPALEAKLRALGALHRDRWQVQPAHYLYIAHALTRAVRDVAGPAWSGSLSSSWIALTQWITGHMLVGHHGGPTAAPASPG
;
A
#
# COMPACT_ATOMS: atom_id res chain seq x y z
N MET A 1 42.12 -20.53 9.93
CA MET A 1 41.53 -20.85 8.62
C MET A 1 40.14 -21.43 8.86
N THR A 2 39.13 -20.64 8.98
CA THR A 2 37.74 -21.09 9.02
C THR A 2 36.91 -20.10 8.24
N SER A 3 36.48 -20.56 7.06
CA SER A 3 35.76 -19.81 6.08
C SER A 3 34.32 -19.61 6.53
N THR A 4 33.90 -18.39 6.66
CA THR A 4 32.51 -17.99 6.93
C THR A 4 31.73 -18.04 5.61
N GLN A 5 30.89 -19.03 5.46
CA GLN A 5 29.91 -19.04 4.39
C GLN A 5 28.63 -18.33 4.88
N HIS A 6 28.48 -17.07 4.50
CA HIS A 6 27.18 -16.39 4.48
C HIS A 6 26.76 -16.27 3.04
N SER A 7 25.88 -17.11 2.61
CA SER A 7 25.14 -16.83 1.36
C SER A 7 23.89 -17.69 1.24
N HIS A 8 22.83 -17.06 0.75
CA HIS A 8 21.63 -17.64 0.15
C HIS A 8 20.52 -18.14 1.08
N ALA A 9 19.78 -17.19 1.63
CA ALA A 9 18.43 -17.43 2.13
C ALA A 9 17.40 -16.41 1.59
N ILE A 10 17.54 -15.95 0.34
CA ILE A 10 16.63 -14.92 -0.23
C ILE A 10 15.74 -15.46 -1.36
N ASP A 11 15.86 -16.72 -1.72
CA ASP A 11 15.13 -17.23 -2.90
C ASP A 11 14.40 -18.56 -2.62
N GLN A 12 13.58 -18.57 -1.57
CA GLN A 12 12.57 -19.63 -1.47
C GLN A 12 11.21 -19.07 -1.91
N PRO A 13 10.65 -19.56 -3.02
CA PRO A 13 9.29 -19.24 -3.39
C PRO A 13 8.34 -19.84 -2.35
N LEU A 14 7.51 -18.98 -1.76
CA LEU A 14 6.42 -19.42 -0.90
C LEU A 14 5.55 -20.44 -1.65
N PRO A 15 5.08 -21.51 -0.98
CA PRO A 15 4.27 -22.55 -1.62
C PRO A 15 3.02 -21.91 -2.23
N ARG A 16 2.76 -22.25 -3.49
CA ARG A 16 1.53 -21.90 -4.20
C ARG A 16 0.38 -22.65 -3.54
N GLN A 17 -0.22 -22.06 -2.51
CA GLN A 17 -1.51 -22.56 -2.01
C GLN A 17 -2.57 -22.21 -3.07
N ARG A 18 -3.16 -23.23 -3.66
CA ARG A 18 -4.40 -23.07 -4.42
C ARG A 18 -5.46 -22.52 -3.46
N VAL A 19 -5.79 -21.26 -3.67
CA VAL A 19 -6.98 -20.67 -3.04
C VAL A 19 -8.17 -21.43 -3.64
N ARG A 20 -8.79 -22.31 -2.86
CA ARG A 20 -10.09 -22.88 -3.20
C ARG A 20 -11.06 -21.71 -3.34
N ASP A 21 -11.89 -21.76 -4.38
CA ASP A 21 -12.99 -20.83 -4.61
C ASP A 21 -13.88 -20.77 -3.35
N VAL A 22 -13.55 -19.88 -2.45
CA VAL A 22 -14.44 -19.43 -1.40
C VAL A 22 -15.12 -18.20 -1.96
N ALA A 23 -16.38 -18.38 -2.36
CA ALA A 23 -17.22 -17.27 -2.77
C ALA A 23 -17.14 -16.17 -1.70
N PRO A 24 -16.92 -14.89 -2.08
CA PRO A 24 -16.84 -13.81 -1.12
C PRO A 24 -18.17 -13.73 -0.36
N PRO A 25 -18.15 -13.50 0.96
CA PRO A 25 -19.38 -13.30 1.70
C PRO A 25 -20.12 -12.12 1.09
N THR A 26 -21.35 -12.35 0.68
CA THR A 26 -22.25 -11.36 0.12
C THR A 26 -22.65 -10.37 1.21
N VAL A 27 -21.80 -9.45 1.54
CA VAL A 27 -22.20 -8.17 2.12
C VAL A 27 -22.34 -7.23 0.95
N ALA A 28 -23.54 -7.17 0.42
CA ALA A 28 -23.91 -6.24 -0.65
C ALA A 28 -23.99 -4.80 -0.07
N VAL A 29 -22.84 -4.23 0.26
CA VAL A 29 -22.69 -2.81 0.09
C VAL A 29 -22.46 -2.64 -1.39
N ALA A 30 -23.48 -2.14 -2.09
CA ALA A 30 -23.35 -1.74 -3.49
C ALA A 30 -22.29 -0.63 -3.57
N LEU A 31 -21.03 -1.02 -3.61
CA LEU A 31 -19.95 -0.13 -3.98
C LEU A 31 -20.16 0.13 -5.46
N VAL A 32 -20.72 1.31 -5.77
CA VAL A 32 -20.70 1.83 -7.14
C VAL A 32 -19.26 1.64 -7.64
N PRO A 33 -19.05 0.97 -8.78
CA PRO A 33 -17.71 0.87 -9.36
C PRO A 33 -17.29 2.31 -9.63
N VAL A 34 -16.40 2.85 -8.84
CA VAL A 34 -15.71 4.07 -9.19
C VAL A 34 -14.76 3.65 -10.30
N GLU A 35 -15.22 3.76 -11.52
CA GLU A 35 -14.34 3.77 -12.67
C GLU A 35 -13.44 4.98 -12.50
N LEU A 36 -12.29 4.80 -11.85
CA LEU A 36 -11.24 5.81 -11.81
C LEU A 36 -10.62 5.90 -13.20
N THR A 37 -11.41 6.48 -14.13
CA THR A 37 -10.94 6.79 -15.49
C THR A 37 -9.89 7.90 -15.48
N THR A 38 -9.72 8.58 -14.35
CA THR A 38 -8.77 9.70 -14.23
C THR A 38 -8.02 9.57 -12.90
N VAL A 39 -6.69 9.55 -12.96
CA VAL A 39 -5.86 9.62 -11.75
C VAL A 39 -6.09 10.98 -11.10
N PRO A 40 -6.38 11.05 -9.79
CA PRO A 40 -6.52 12.31 -9.09
C PRO A 40 -5.27 13.18 -9.21
N ALA A 41 -5.44 14.49 -9.07
CA ALA A 41 -4.31 15.42 -9.09
C ALA A 41 -3.31 15.09 -7.97
N ARG A 42 -2.02 15.32 -8.24
CA ARG A 42 -0.97 15.18 -7.25
C ARG A 42 -1.25 16.09 -6.06
N PRO A 43 -1.09 15.62 -4.81
CA PRO A 43 -1.27 16.44 -3.62
C PRO A 43 -0.40 17.69 -3.66
N ALA A 44 -0.96 18.83 -3.25
CA ALA A 44 -0.21 20.07 -3.19
C ALA A 44 0.90 19.99 -2.13
N ARG A 45 1.98 20.75 -2.30
CA ARG A 45 3.12 20.76 -1.37
C ARG A 45 2.70 21.00 0.08
N ARG A 46 1.74 21.92 0.32
CA ARG A 46 1.20 22.19 1.65
C ARG A 46 0.56 20.94 2.28
N ASP A 47 -0.13 20.13 1.49
CA ASP A 47 -0.79 18.92 1.97
C ASP A 47 0.25 17.84 2.32
N VAL A 48 1.29 17.70 1.50
CA VAL A 48 2.43 16.80 1.77
C VAL A 48 3.14 17.21 3.06
N MET A 49 3.35 18.49 3.28
CA MET A 49 3.98 19.00 4.52
C MET A 49 3.10 18.76 5.77
N ALA A 50 1.78 18.97 5.66
CA ALA A 50 0.85 18.67 6.75
C ALA A 50 0.82 17.18 7.09
N ILE A 51 0.81 16.31 6.06
CA ILE A 51 0.89 14.86 6.22
C ILE A 51 2.19 14.45 6.92
N LYS A 52 3.34 14.97 6.50
CA LYS A 52 4.63 14.69 7.13
C LYS A 52 4.66 15.10 8.60
N ALA A 53 4.11 16.27 8.92
CA ALA A 53 4.01 16.73 10.29
C ALA A 53 3.16 15.79 11.15
N SER A 54 2.06 15.26 10.60
CA SER A 54 1.20 14.29 11.31
C SER A 54 1.89 12.95 11.58
N LEU A 55 2.89 12.59 10.77
CA LEU A 55 3.68 11.37 10.95
C LEU A 55 4.84 11.51 11.93
N ALA A 56 5.00 12.63 12.60
CA ALA A 56 6.04 12.79 13.62
C ALA A 56 5.91 11.72 14.73
N ALA A 57 4.68 11.40 15.14
CA ALA A 57 4.40 10.31 16.09
C ALA A 57 4.75 8.92 15.53
N VAL A 58 4.49 8.68 14.24
CA VAL A 58 4.81 7.39 13.58
C VAL A 58 6.31 7.11 13.58
N ARG A 59 7.15 8.15 13.51
CA ARG A 59 8.61 7.98 13.55
C ARG A 59 9.12 7.47 14.90
N GLN A 60 8.36 7.70 15.97
CA GLN A 60 8.69 7.19 17.29
C GLN A 60 8.26 5.74 17.46
N GLU A 61 7.12 5.35 16.84
CA GLU A 61 6.57 4.00 16.89
C GLU A 61 6.09 3.56 15.49
N PRO A 62 7.02 3.28 14.56
CA PRO A 62 6.66 2.99 13.16
C PRO A 62 5.79 1.74 13.00
N VAL A 63 5.83 0.83 13.97
CA VAL A 63 5.02 -0.40 13.97
C VAL A 63 3.54 -0.08 14.22
N ALA A 64 3.23 0.89 15.09
CA ALA A 64 1.85 1.23 15.46
C ALA A 64 0.98 1.62 14.27
N LEU A 65 1.54 2.35 13.29
CA LEU A 65 0.80 2.68 12.06
C LEU A 65 0.45 1.43 11.27
N ALA A 66 1.40 0.51 11.12
CA ALA A 66 1.18 -0.69 10.34
C ALA A 66 0.20 -1.63 11.05
N GLU A 67 0.28 -1.77 12.36
CA GLU A 67 -0.65 -2.56 13.15
C GLU A 67 -2.08 -2.04 13.01
N SER A 68 -2.29 -0.72 13.18
CA SER A 68 -3.60 -0.09 13.00
C SER A 68 -4.09 -0.24 11.55
N PHE A 69 -3.22 -0.08 10.56
CA PHE A 69 -3.58 -0.27 9.16
C PHE A 69 -4.10 -1.69 8.88
N TYR A 70 -3.37 -2.72 9.30
CA TYR A 70 -3.79 -4.09 9.06
C TYR A 70 -5.00 -4.49 9.90
N ALA A 71 -5.16 -3.96 11.10
CA ALA A 71 -6.37 -4.16 11.89
C ALA A 71 -7.60 -3.64 11.15
N HIS A 72 -7.56 -2.40 10.64
CA HIS A 72 -8.66 -1.85 9.86
C HIS A 72 -8.88 -2.56 8.52
N LEU A 73 -7.80 -2.97 7.85
CA LEU A 73 -7.91 -3.70 6.60
C LEU A 73 -8.64 -5.03 6.79
N PHE A 74 -8.27 -5.79 7.81
CA PHE A 74 -8.88 -7.10 8.08
C PHE A 74 -10.27 -6.99 8.70
N GLU A 75 -10.59 -5.89 9.39
CA GLU A 75 -11.96 -5.57 9.81
C GLU A 75 -12.89 -5.40 8.60
N MET A 76 -12.45 -4.63 7.60
CA MET A 76 -13.26 -4.33 6.40
C MET A 76 -13.24 -5.46 5.36
N ALA A 77 -12.14 -6.20 5.28
CA ALA A 77 -11.93 -7.28 4.31
C ALA A 77 -11.31 -8.51 5.00
N PRO A 78 -12.09 -9.26 5.80
CA PRO A 78 -11.56 -10.40 6.58
C PRO A 78 -10.88 -11.46 5.71
N ALA A 79 -11.38 -11.68 4.49
CA ALA A 79 -10.80 -12.63 3.55
C ALA A 79 -9.37 -12.26 3.13
N ALA A 80 -9.01 -10.99 3.17
CA ALA A 80 -7.66 -10.53 2.83
C ALA A 80 -6.61 -11.08 3.80
N ARG A 81 -6.98 -11.43 5.04
CA ARG A 81 -6.03 -11.98 6.03
C ARG A 81 -5.31 -13.24 5.51
N ALA A 82 -6.00 -14.06 4.72
CA ALA A 82 -5.43 -15.28 4.14
C ALA A 82 -4.34 -15.02 3.08
N MET A 83 -4.23 -13.79 2.58
CA MET A 83 -3.18 -13.40 1.63
C MET A 83 -1.84 -13.12 2.31
N PHE A 84 -1.80 -13.05 3.64
CA PHE A 84 -0.62 -12.70 4.42
C PHE A 84 -0.15 -13.87 5.28
N ALA A 85 1.16 -13.92 5.55
CA ALA A 85 1.73 -14.87 6.48
C ALA A 85 1.17 -14.70 7.91
N PRO A 86 1.19 -15.74 8.76
CA PRO A 86 0.83 -15.62 10.18
C PRO A 86 1.66 -14.55 10.90
N ASP A 87 2.99 -14.57 10.71
CA ASP A 87 3.89 -13.51 11.16
C ASP A 87 3.96 -12.41 10.11
N MET A 88 3.51 -11.22 10.48
CA MET A 88 3.44 -10.06 9.61
C MET A 88 4.52 -9.00 9.89
N THR A 89 5.45 -9.26 10.78
CA THR A 89 6.46 -8.30 11.21
C THR A 89 7.19 -7.66 10.02
N THR A 90 7.73 -8.49 9.13
CA THR A 90 8.42 -7.99 7.92
C THR A 90 7.48 -7.22 6.98
N GLN A 91 6.23 -7.65 6.86
CA GLN A 91 5.24 -6.99 6.00
C GLN A 91 4.85 -5.62 6.55
N MET A 92 4.69 -5.49 7.87
CA MET A 92 4.39 -4.23 8.54
C MET A 92 5.54 -3.23 8.37
N GLN A 93 6.78 -3.66 8.53
CA GLN A 93 7.95 -2.81 8.26
C GLN A 93 7.98 -2.32 6.82
N ARG A 94 7.83 -3.22 5.85
CA ARG A 94 7.83 -2.86 4.41
C ARG A 94 6.74 -1.86 4.06
N MET A 95 5.54 -2.02 4.62
CA MET A 95 4.45 -1.08 4.38
C MET A 95 4.78 0.32 4.89
N THR A 96 5.29 0.42 6.11
CA THR A 96 5.71 1.69 6.70
C THR A 96 6.83 2.33 5.89
N ASP A 97 7.86 1.56 5.49
CA ASP A 97 8.99 2.05 4.68
C ASP A 97 8.53 2.57 3.32
N VAL A 98 7.63 1.86 2.64
CA VAL A 98 7.07 2.29 1.36
C VAL A 98 6.29 3.59 1.52
N LEU A 99 5.48 3.72 2.57
CA LEU A 99 4.74 4.96 2.82
C LEU A 99 5.67 6.14 3.08
N LEU A 100 6.63 5.98 3.99
CA LEU A 100 7.58 7.04 4.33
C LEU A 100 8.46 7.43 3.13
N SER A 101 8.95 6.47 2.36
CA SER A 101 9.73 6.74 1.15
C SER A 101 8.90 7.44 0.06
N THR A 102 7.62 7.11 -0.06
CA THR A 102 6.69 7.77 -0.97
C THR A 102 6.51 9.25 -0.60
N LEU A 103 6.36 9.54 0.69
CA LEU A 103 6.24 10.93 1.16
C LEU A 103 7.52 11.74 0.93
N VAL A 104 8.69 11.14 1.14
CA VAL A 104 9.98 11.79 0.82
C VAL A 104 10.11 12.05 -0.68
N ALA A 105 9.73 11.08 -1.51
CA ALA A 105 9.77 11.22 -2.96
C ALA A 105 8.78 12.27 -3.49
N LEU A 106 7.60 12.39 -2.85
CA LEU A 106 6.62 13.43 -3.15
C LEU A 106 7.14 14.83 -2.82
N GLU A 107 7.76 15.01 -1.65
CA GLU A 107 8.33 16.28 -1.22
C GLU A 107 9.44 16.74 -2.16
N ASN A 108 10.31 15.83 -2.58
CA ASN A 108 11.44 16.09 -3.47
C ASN A 108 11.03 16.09 -4.95
N GLU A 109 9.74 16.03 -5.26
CA GLU A 109 9.19 16.03 -6.62
C GLU A 109 9.87 15.00 -7.55
N THR A 110 10.20 13.82 -7.01
CA THR A 110 10.93 12.76 -7.72
C THR A 110 10.18 12.32 -8.98
N PRO A 111 10.74 12.51 -10.19
CA PRO A 111 10.00 12.26 -11.44
C PRO A 111 9.54 10.82 -11.64
N ALA A 112 10.28 9.86 -11.09
CA ALA A 112 9.99 8.44 -11.26
C ALA A 112 8.92 7.89 -10.29
N LEU A 113 8.38 8.71 -9.37
CA LEU A 113 7.49 8.21 -8.31
C LEU A 113 6.21 7.58 -8.88
N GLU A 114 5.57 8.24 -9.84
CA GLU A 114 4.35 7.73 -10.47
C GLU A 114 4.59 6.42 -11.21
N ALA A 115 5.74 6.31 -11.90
CA ALA A 115 6.14 5.06 -12.54
C ALA A 115 6.35 3.93 -11.51
N LYS A 116 6.95 4.23 -10.37
CA LYS A 116 7.11 3.27 -9.26
C LYS A 116 5.78 2.81 -8.69
N LEU A 117 4.82 3.74 -8.50
CA LEU A 117 3.49 3.39 -8.02
C LEU A 117 2.73 2.51 -9.03
N ARG A 118 2.85 2.78 -10.33
CA ARG A 118 2.28 1.91 -11.38
C ARG A 118 2.92 0.53 -11.39
N ALA A 119 4.24 0.46 -11.28
CA ALA A 119 4.94 -0.82 -11.18
C ALA A 119 4.52 -1.61 -9.94
N LEU A 120 4.30 -0.95 -8.79
CA LEU A 120 3.78 -1.58 -7.59
C LEU A 120 2.35 -2.11 -7.81
N GLY A 121 1.50 -1.38 -8.52
CA GLY A 121 0.15 -1.83 -8.87
C GLY A 121 0.15 -3.08 -9.76
N ALA A 122 1.03 -3.13 -10.77
CA ALA A 122 1.23 -4.31 -11.59
C ALA A 122 1.72 -5.51 -10.76
N LEU A 123 2.67 -5.28 -9.85
CA LEU A 123 3.18 -6.31 -8.95
C LEU A 123 2.08 -6.85 -8.02
N HIS A 124 1.20 -6.00 -7.52
CA HIS A 124 0.04 -6.39 -6.71
C HIS A 124 -0.89 -7.34 -7.48
N ARG A 125 -1.17 -7.03 -8.75
CA ARG A 125 -1.96 -7.91 -9.62
C ARG A 125 -1.24 -9.24 -9.87
N ASP A 126 0.00 -9.19 -10.35
CA ASP A 126 0.69 -10.34 -10.92
C ASP A 126 1.16 -11.33 -9.85
N ARG A 127 1.63 -10.82 -8.70
CA ARG A 127 2.22 -11.65 -7.65
C ARG A 127 1.23 -12.02 -6.55
N TRP A 128 0.36 -11.09 -6.18
CA TRP A 128 -0.53 -11.25 -5.02
C TRP A 128 -2.01 -11.30 -5.38
N GLN A 129 -2.35 -11.19 -6.67
CA GLN A 129 -3.73 -11.27 -7.17
C GLN A 129 -4.68 -10.29 -6.47
N VAL A 130 -4.16 -9.14 -6.05
CA VAL A 130 -4.96 -8.05 -5.48
C VAL A 130 -5.96 -7.58 -6.54
N GLN A 131 -7.23 -7.52 -6.17
CA GLN A 131 -8.28 -7.06 -7.07
C GLN A 131 -8.43 -5.52 -7.04
N PRO A 132 -8.93 -4.86 -8.10
CA PRO A 132 -9.16 -3.42 -8.11
C PRO A 132 -9.99 -2.91 -6.93
N ALA A 133 -11.02 -3.67 -6.52
CA ALA A 133 -11.86 -3.32 -5.38
C ALA A 133 -11.10 -3.25 -4.05
N HIS A 134 -9.98 -3.98 -3.91
CA HIS A 134 -9.19 -3.98 -2.67
C HIS A 134 -8.51 -2.64 -2.43
N TYR A 135 -8.22 -1.85 -3.48
CA TYR A 135 -7.58 -0.53 -3.32
C TYR A 135 -8.43 0.46 -2.54
N LEU A 136 -9.75 0.32 -2.59
CA LEU A 136 -10.66 1.12 -1.77
C LEU A 136 -10.48 0.80 -0.28
N TYR A 137 -10.42 -0.48 0.08
CA TYR A 137 -10.18 -0.91 1.47
C TYR A 137 -8.81 -0.45 1.96
N ILE A 138 -7.77 -0.53 1.12
CA ILE A 138 -6.43 -0.05 1.42
C ILE A 138 -6.45 1.47 1.73
N ALA A 139 -7.10 2.28 0.90
CA ALA A 139 -7.20 3.71 1.10
C ALA A 139 -7.93 4.07 2.40
N HIS A 140 -9.05 3.40 2.69
CA HIS A 140 -9.79 3.60 3.92
C HIS A 140 -9.01 3.15 5.16
N ALA A 141 -8.39 1.97 5.11
CA ALA A 141 -7.60 1.44 6.22
C ALA A 141 -6.44 2.37 6.56
N LEU A 142 -5.72 2.87 5.54
CA LEU A 142 -4.60 3.79 5.76
C LEU A 142 -5.07 5.12 6.38
N THR A 143 -6.17 5.69 5.89
CA THR A 143 -6.70 6.93 6.43
C THR A 143 -7.13 6.78 7.90
N ARG A 144 -7.78 5.65 8.25
CA ARG A 144 -8.17 5.33 9.64
C ARG A 144 -6.94 5.13 10.53
N ALA A 145 -5.95 4.38 10.06
CA ALA A 145 -4.72 4.11 10.81
C ALA A 145 -3.95 5.40 11.14
N VAL A 146 -3.83 6.29 10.17
CA VAL A 146 -3.17 7.57 10.41
C VAL A 146 -3.95 8.43 11.40
N ARG A 147 -5.29 8.41 11.34
CA ARG A 147 -6.14 9.10 12.33
C ARG A 147 -5.87 8.58 13.73
N ASP A 148 -5.79 7.28 13.90
CA ASP A 148 -5.56 6.65 15.20
C ASP A 148 -4.20 7.07 15.78
N VAL A 149 -3.15 7.07 14.94
CA VAL A 149 -1.80 7.47 15.35
C VAL A 149 -1.68 8.99 15.58
N ALA A 150 -2.35 9.81 14.76
CA ALA A 150 -2.34 11.26 14.91
C ALA A 150 -3.11 11.72 16.15
N GLY A 151 -4.07 10.92 16.63
CA GLY A 151 -4.83 11.20 17.83
C GLY A 151 -5.43 12.62 17.85
N PRO A 152 -5.19 13.41 18.92
CA PRO A 152 -5.73 14.76 19.04
C PRO A 152 -5.26 15.75 17.97
N ALA A 153 -4.17 15.46 17.26
CA ALA A 153 -3.69 16.28 16.15
C ALA A 153 -4.51 16.10 14.86
N TRP A 154 -5.41 15.13 14.82
CA TRP A 154 -6.27 14.90 13.67
C TRP A 154 -7.28 16.02 13.49
N SER A 155 -7.40 16.55 12.25
CA SER A 155 -8.32 17.62 11.89
C SER A 155 -8.99 17.32 10.55
N GLY A 156 -10.08 18.03 10.23
CA GLY A 156 -10.78 17.89 8.95
C GLY A 156 -9.88 18.23 7.76
N SER A 157 -9.02 19.23 7.87
CA SER A 157 -8.06 19.58 6.82
C SER A 157 -7.00 18.49 6.62
N LEU A 158 -6.48 17.91 7.70
CA LEU A 158 -5.54 16.80 7.64
C LEU A 158 -6.18 15.56 7.03
N SER A 159 -7.45 15.28 7.39
CA SER A 159 -8.23 14.21 6.76
C SER A 159 -8.32 14.38 5.25
N SER A 160 -8.65 15.58 4.77
CA SER A 160 -8.72 15.88 3.34
C SER A 160 -7.39 15.68 2.63
N SER A 161 -6.29 16.13 3.24
CA SER A 161 -4.94 15.94 2.69
C SER A 161 -4.57 14.44 2.59
N TRP A 162 -4.89 13.64 3.61
CA TRP A 162 -4.63 12.20 3.58
C TRP A 162 -5.51 11.46 2.57
N ILE A 163 -6.78 11.82 2.43
CA ILE A 163 -7.68 11.27 1.42
C ILE A 163 -7.12 11.58 0.02
N ALA A 164 -6.72 12.81 -0.25
CA ALA A 164 -6.14 13.19 -1.53
C ALA A 164 -4.86 12.39 -1.84
N LEU A 165 -3.96 12.20 -0.85
CA LEU A 165 -2.76 11.40 -1.02
C LEU A 165 -3.08 9.93 -1.30
N THR A 166 -3.95 9.32 -0.51
CA THR A 166 -4.29 7.89 -0.68
C THR A 166 -4.97 7.63 -2.01
N GLN A 167 -5.88 8.52 -2.44
CA GLN A 167 -6.53 8.43 -3.74
C GLN A 167 -5.52 8.58 -4.90
N TRP A 168 -4.56 9.49 -4.78
CA TRP A 168 -3.52 9.66 -5.79
C TRP A 168 -2.61 8.42 -5.89
N ILE A 169 -2.16 7.88 -4.76
CA ILE A 169 -1.35 6.65 -4.71
C ILE A 169 -2.11 5.49 -5.33
N THR A 170 -3.33 5.22 -4.84
CA THR A 170 -4.13 4.08 -5.32
C THR A 170 -4.56 4.26 -6.77
N GLY A 171 -4.80 5.49 -7.23
CA GLY A 171 -5.08 5.80 -8.62
C GLY A 171 -3.92 5.40 -9.55
N HIS A 172 -2.70 5.76 -9.23
CA HIS A 172 -1.52 5.32 -10.00
C HIS A 172 -1.33 3.81 -9.94
N MET A 173 -1.53 3.18 -8.77
CA MET A 173 -1.46 1.73 -8.65
C MET A 173 -2.52 1.03 -9.50
N LEU A 174 -3.75 1.55 -9.56
CA LEU A 174 -4.80 1.02 -10.43
C LEU A 174 -4.47 1.14 -11.91
N VAL A 175 -3.87 2.25 -12.34
CA VAL A 175 -3.37 2.37 -13.72
C VAL A 175 -2.35 1.28 -14.03
N GLY A 176 -1.42 1.01 -13.14
CA GLY A 176 -0.46 -0.09 -13.28
C GLY A 176 -1.10 -1.47 -13.22
N HIS A 177 -2.13 -1.62 -12.39
CA HIS A 177 -2.91 -2.86 -12.28
C HIS A 177 -3.67 -3.18 -13.58
N HIS A 178 -4.25 -2.19 -14.26
CA HIS A 178 -4.96 -2.37 -15.54
C HIS A 178 -4.02 -2.43 -16.74
N GLY A 179 -2.82 -1.88 -16.64
CA GLY A 179 -1.79 -2.03 -17.68
C GLY A 179 -1.43 -3.51 -17.86
N GLY A 180 -1.23 -3.94 -19.13
CA GLY A 180 -0.79 -5.31 -19.43
C GLY A 180 0.50 -5.70 -18.69
N PRO A 181 0.92 -6.98 -18.74
CA PRO A 181 2.12 -7.45 -18.05
C PRO A 181 3.30 -6.57 -18.44
N THR A 182 3.98 -6.04 -17.43
CA THR A 182 5.21 -5.26 -17.65
C THR A 182 6.21 -6.22 -18.34
N ALA A 183 6.62 -5.89 -19.57
CA ALA A 183 7.66 -6.65 -20.25
C ALA A 183 8.86 -6.76 -19.30
N ALA A 184 9.30 -7.97 -19.03
CA ALA A 184 10.52 -8.20 -18.26
C ALA A 184 11.66 -7.40 -18.93
N PRO A 185 12.55 -6.76 -18.17
CA PRO A 185 13.70 -6.11 -18.76
C PRO A 185 14.46 -7.14 -19.58
N ALA A 186 14.68 -6.84 -20.86
CA ALA A 186 15.46 -7.68 -21.73
C ALA A 186 16.84 -7.88 -21.07
N SER A 187 17.22 -9.13 -20.83
CA SER A 187 18.56 -9.46 -20.36
C SER A 187 19.56 -8.94 -21.39
N PRO A 188 20.59 -8.17 -21.00
CA PRO A 188 21.65 -7.81 -21.92
C PRO A 188 22.37 -9.10 -22.34
N GLY A 189 22.39 -9.35 -23.65
CA GLY A 189 23.15 -10.43 -24.27
C GLY A 189 24.66 -10.19 -24.22
#